data_6809a28b62e940bf0e46b1b0fc1611db
#
_entry.id   6809a28b62e940bf0e46b1b0fc1611db
#
_cell.length_a   1.000
_cell.length_b   1.000
_cell.length_c   1.000
_cell.angle_alpha   90.00
_cell.angle_beta   90.00
_cell.angle_gamma   90.00
#
_symmetry.space_group_name_H-M   'P 1'
#
loop_
_entity.id
_entity.type
_entity.pdbx_description
1 polymer ?
#
loop_
_entity_poly.entity_id
_entity_poly.type
_entity_poly.pdbx_seq_one_letter_code
_entity_poly.pdbx_strand_id
1 'polypeptide(L)'
;PNRFETLLASFALARLGGIQNPILHLYRHKEVGYAIKATKAEVVLVPGEWNGFDFGAMAHELVADLPADTRPQVIDIFAELPEADAAGLGPAPASGDEVRWIYFTSGTTSDPKGVRHTDRTLITGAWGMAAALDMQPDDVGSIAFPFAHIAGPDYFGTMLLSGFGAVLVEAFAPASAVAAFAANGVTMVGGSTAFYQMYLAEQRKDPATPIIPTLCKVSGGGAPMPPEIYDEV
;
A
#
# COMPACT_ATOMS: atom_id res chain seq x y z
N PRO A 1 -0.54 3.84 -7.10
CA PRO A 1 -1.13 4.76 -6.12
C PRO A 1 -2.20 4.10 -5.25
N ASN A 2 -2.63 4.81 -4.21
CA ASN A 2 -3.68 4.36 -3.30
C ASN A 2 -5.06 4.65 -3.90
N ARG A 3 -5.53 3.77 -4.78
CA ARG A 3 -6.85 3.87 -5.38
C ARG A 3 -7.67 2.61 -5.11
N PHE A 4 -8.98 2.77 -5.23
CA PHE A 4 -9.91 1.67 -5.01
C PHE A 4 -9.65 0.49 -5.96
N GLU A 5 -9.33 0.78 -7.23
CA GLU A 5 -8.99 -0.20 -8.25
C GLU A 5 -7.75 -1.04 -7.86
N THR A 6 -6.75 -0.41 -7.24
CA THR A 6 -5.57 -1.13 -6.73
C THR A 6 -5.94 -2.12 -5.64
N LEU A 7 -6.83 -1.74 -4.73
CA LEU A 7 -7.32 -2.62 -3.66
C LEU A 7 -8.16 -3.76 -4.23
N LEU A 8 -9.06 -3.46 -5.18
CA LEU A 8 -9.86 -4.48 -5.86
C LEU A 8 -9.00 -5.50 -6.60
N ALA A 9 -7.98 -5.05 -7.34
CA ALA A 9 -7.03 -5.93 -8.01
C ALA A 9 -6.28 -6.83 -7.02
N SER A 10 -5.84 -6.27 -5.88
CA SER A 10 -5.18 -7.03 -4.83
C SER A 10 -6.10 -8.11 -4.23
N PHE A 11 -7.38 -7.79 -3.97
CA PHE A 11 -8.35 -8.78 -3.49
C PHE A 11 -8.68 -9.83 -4.53
N ALA A 12 -8.82 -9.44 -5.79
CA ALA A 12 -9.04 -10.39 -6.88
C ALA A 12 -7.89 -11.39 -6.98
N LEU A 13 -6.64 -10.91 -6.90
CA LEU A 13 -5.46 -11.78 -6.87
C LEU A 13 -5.45 -12.70 -5.65
N ALA A 14 -5.77 -12.19 -4.46
CA ALA A 14 -5.89 -13.01 -3.25
C ALA A 14 -6.98 -14.08 -3.41
N ARG A 15 -8.14 -13.71 -3.97
CA ARG A 15 -9.27 -14.63 -4.24
C ARG A 15 -8.90 -15.75 -5.21
N LEU A 16 -8.05 -15.44 -6.19
CA LEU A 16 -7.53 -16.39 -7.18
C LEU A 16 -6.34 -17.22 -6.68
N GLY A 17 -5.77 -16.88 -5.53
CA GLY A 17 -4.55 -17.48 -5.01
C GLY A 17 -3.28 -17.04 -5.75
N GLY A 18 -3.33 -15.90 -6.44
CA GLY A 18 -2.19 -15.31 -7.12
C GLY A 18 -1.12 -14.81 -6.15
N ILE A 19 0.14 -14.84 -6.58
CA ILE A 19 1.25 -14.24 -5.84
C ILE A 19 1.36 -12.77 -6.25
N GLN A 20 1.26 -11.86 -5.30
CA GLN A 20 1.33 -10.43 -5.52
C GLN A 20 2.73 -9.89 -5.24
N ASN A 21 3.18 -8.99 -6.10
CA ASN A 21 4.38 -8.19 -5.84
C ASN A 21 4.04 -6.70 -6.00
N PRO A 22 3.49 -6.06 -4.97
CA PRO A 22 3.22 -4.63 -4.99
C PRO A 22 4.52 -3.84 -5.10
N ILE A 23 4.55 -2.87 -6.04
CA ILE A 23 5.74 -2.08 -6.34
C ILE A 23 5.43 -0.61 -6.08
N LEU A 24 6.31 0.07 -5.35
CA LEU A 24 6.16 1.50 -5.06
C LEU A 24 6.15 2.32 -6.34
N HIS A 25 5.21 3.23 -6.46
CA HIS A 25 5.07 4.13 -7.61
C HIS A 25 6.28 5.07 -7.83
N LEU A 26 7.20 5.15 -6.85
CA LEU A 26 8.45 5.90 -6.97
C LEU A 26 9.50 5.16 -7.79
N TYR A 27 9.38 3.85 -7.95
CA TYR A 27 10.33 3.03 -8.71
C TYR A 27 10.16 3.22 -10.21
N ARG A 28 11.24 2.98 -10.94
CA ARG A 28 11.33 3.17 -12.39
C ARG A 28 11.91 1.92 -13.05
N HIS A 29 12.37 2.03 -14.28
CA HIS A 29 12.81 0.92 -15.14
C HIS A 29 13.73 -0.08 -14.44
N LYS A 30 14.69 0.38 -13.66
CA LYS A 30 15.67 -0.51 -13.00
C LYS A 30 14.99 -1.42 -11.98
N GLU A 31 14.29 -0.85 -11.03
CA GLU A 31 13.67 -1.59 -9.93
C GLU A 31 12.49 -2.43 -10.41
N VAL A 32 11.65 -1.84 -11.28
CA VAL A 32 10.48 -2.54 -11.85
C VAL A 32 10.92 -3.69 -12.76
N GLY A 33 11.91 -3.45 -13.63
CA GLY A 33 12.44 -4.49 -14.50
C GLY A 33 13.10 -5.64 -13.73
N TYR A 34 13.80 -5.31 -12.63
CA TYR A 34 14.34 -6.33 -11.72
C TYR A 34 13.22 -7.16 -11.10
N ALA A 35 12.19 -6.52 -10.55
CA ALA A 35 11.07 -7.20 -9.91
C ALA A 35 10.33 -8.13 -10.88
N ILE A 36 10.01 -7.68 -12.09
CA ILE A 36 9.37 -8.49 -13.14
C ILE A 36 10.17 -9.77 -13.43
N LYS A 37 11.48 -9.63 -13.62
CA LYS A 37 12.38 -10.78 -13.92
C LYS A 37 12.54 -11.72 -12.73
N ALA A 38 12.75 -11.17 -11.54
CA ALA A 38 13.00 -11.95 -10.32
C ALA A 38 11.76 -12.75 -9.88
N THR A 39 10.56 -12.21 -10.07
CA THR A 39 9.31 -12.90 -9.74
C THR A 39 8.76 -13.75 -10.87
N LYS A 40 9.32 -13.64 -12.08
CA LYS A 40 8.76 -14.25 -13.31
C LYS A 40 7.29 -13.87 -13.45
N ALA A 41 7.00 -12.57 -13.33
CA ALA A 41 5.64 -12.07 -13.35
C ALA A 41 4.92 -12.52 -14.65
N GLU A 42 3.68 -12.95 -14.53
CA GLU A 42 2.80 -13.30 -15.65
C GLU A 42 1.96 -12.11 -16.10
N VAL A 43 1.66 -11.21 -15.15
CA VAL A 43 0.88 -9.99 -15.38
C VAL A 43 1.54 -8.82 -14.69
N VAL A 44 1.58 -7.68 -15.36
CA VAL A 44 2.00 -6.39 -14.80
C VAL A 44 0.81 -5.44 -14.82
N LEU A 45 0.31 -5.09 -13.64
CA LEU A 45 -0.78 -4.13 -13.46
C LEU A 45 -0.20 -2.73 -13.30
N VAL A 46 -0.68 -1.80 -14.08
CA VAL A 46 -0.19 -0.42 -14.11
C VAL A 46 -1.34 0.60 -13.99
N PRO A 47 -1.07 1.83 -13.55
CA PRO A 47 -2.05 2.91 -13.48
C PRO A 47 -2.15 3.73 -14.79
N GLY A 48 -1.61 3.26 -15.91
CA GLY A 48 -1.51 4.05 -17.12
C GLY A 48 -0.64 5.30 -16.93
N GLU A 49 -1.12 6.47 -17.37
CA GLU A 49 -0.50 7.75 -17.05
C GLU A 49 -1.01 8.26 -15.70
N TRP A 50 -0.11 8.47 -14.76
CA TRP A 50 -0.45 8.96 -13.43
C TRP A 50 0.63 9.89 -12.88
N ASN A 51 0.21 11.03 -12.31
CA ASN A 51 1.07 12.05 -11.70
C ASN A 51 2.25 12.47 -12.60
N GLY A 52 1.94 12.68 -13.90
CA GLY A 52 2.91 13.13 -14.91
C GLY A 52 3.90 12.07 -15.37
N PHE A 53 3.65 10.79 -15.12
CA PHE A 53 4.49 9.69 -15.59
C PHE A 53 3.65 8.57 -16.22
N ASP A 54 4.07 8.10 -17.40
CA ASP A 54 3.44 7.00 -18.13
C ASP A 54 4.01 5.64 -17.68
N PHE A 55 3.32 4.99 -16.73
CA PHE A 55 3.67 3.67 -16.23
C PHE A 55 3.35 2.57 -17.24
N GLY A 56 2.35 2.82 -18.10
CA GLY A 56 1.99 1.90 -19.18
C GLY A 56 3.12 1.78 -20.20
N ALA A 57 3.60 2.91 -20.72
CA ALA A 57 4.74 2.92 -21.65
C ALA A 57 5.97 2.26 -21.02
N MET A 58 6.33 2.61 -19.80
CA MET A 58 7.45 1.98 -19.08
C MET A 58 7.28 0.47 -18.98
N ALA A 59 6.10 -0.04 -18.63
CA ALA A 59 5.87 -1.47 -18.51
C ALA A 59 6.00 -2.17 -19.87
N HIS A 60 5.42 -1.60 -20.92
CA HIS A 60 5.55 -2.14 -22.28
C HIS A 60 6.99 -2.19 -22.76
N GLU A 61 7.80 -1.16 -22.50
CA GLU A 61 9.24 -1.17 -22.80
C GLU A 61 9.96 -2.31 -22.06
N LEU A 62 9.72 -2.45 -20.75
CA LEU A 62 10.37 -3.46 -19.92
C LEU A 62 10.04 -4.89 -20.32
N VAL A 63 8.81 -5.15 -20.78
CA VAL A 63 8.41 -6.50 -21.17
C VAL A 63 8.75 -6.81 -22.63
N ALA A 64 8.96 -5.80 -23.48
CA ALA A 64 9.30 -5.98 -24.89
C ALA A 64 10.60 -6.78 -25.07
N ASP A 65 11.57 -6.60 -24.19
CA ASP A 65 12.87 -7.28 -24.21
C ASP A 65 12.82 -8.72 -23.69
N LEU A 66 11.67 -9.17 -23.18
CA LEU A 66 11.52 -10.54 -22.66
C LEU A 66 11.10 -11.50 -23.77
N PRO A 67 11.50 -12.80 -23.70
CA PRO A 67 11.06 -13.81 -24.64
C PRO A 67 9.53 -13.87 -24.74
N ALA A 68 9.01 -14.11 -25.93
CA ALA A 68 7.57 -14.04 -26.19
C ALA A 68 6.74 -15.04 -25.37
N ASP A 69 7.32 -16.20 -25.05
CA ASP A 69 6.71 -17.27 -24.27
C ASP A 69 6.66 -16.99 -22.75
N THR A 70 7.46 -16.04 -22.28
CA THR A 70 7.52 -15.65 -20.86
C THR A 70 7.18 -14.18 -20.63
N ARG A 71 6.71 -13.49 -21.68
CA ARG A 71 6.38 -12.07 -21.64
C ARG A 71 5.10 -11.84 -20.85
N PRO A 72 5.15 -11.02 -19.78
CA PRO A 72 3.95 -10.65 -19.02
C PRO A 72 2.92 -9.92 -19.89
N GLN A 73 1.65 -10.12 -19.57
CA GLN A 73 0.59 -9.22 -20.02
C GLN A 73 0.65 -7.90 -19.22
N VAL A 74 0.56 -6.77 -19.90
CA VAL A 74 0.44 -5.45 -19.25
C VAL A 74 -1.03 -5.03 -19.28
N ILE A 75 -1.57 -4.65 -18.11
CA ILE A 75 -2.97 -4.23 -17.95
C ILE A 75 -3.01 -2.89 -17.23
N ASP A 76 -3.66 -1.89 -17.84
CA ASP A 76 -3.98 -0.63 -17.19
C ASP A 76 -5.28 -0.79 -16.39
N ILE A 77 -5.14 -0.90 -15.06
CA ILE A 77 -6.27 -1.10 -14.15
C ILE A 77 -7.08 0.17 -13.87
N PHE A 78 -6.60 1.34 -14.32
CA PHE A 78 -7.31 2.60 -14.15
C PHE A 78 -8.10 3.02 -15.40
N ALA A 79 -7.79 2.42 -16.55
CA ALA A 79 -8.58 2.59 -17.76
C ALA A 79 -9.86 1.76 -17.69
N GLU A 80 -9.73 0.46 -17.45
CA GLU A 80 -10.86 -0.46 -17.34
C GLU A 80 -10.44 -1.69 -16.53
N LEU A 81 -11.20 -2.03 -15.48
CA LEU A 81 -10.99 -3.29 -14.78
C LEU A 81 -11.53 -4.44 -15.63
N PRO A 82 -10.76 -5.54 -15.78
CA PRO A 82 -11.26 -6.72 -16.47
C PRO A 82 -12.51 -7.27 -15.80
N GLU A 83 -13.55 -7.51 -16.60
CA GLU A 83 -14.78 -8.14 -16.15
C GLU A 83 -14.88 -9.58 -16.64
N ALA A 84 -15.38 -10.47 -15.79
CA ALA A 84 -15.65 -11.85 -16.13
C ALA A 84 -16.84 -12.39 -15.34
N ASP A 85 -17.44 -13.48 -15.83
CA ASP A 85 -18.53 -14.16 -15.11
C ASP A 85 -17.98 -14.84 -13.84
N ALA A 86 -18.42 -14.36 -12.68
CA ALA A 86 -18.06 -14.91 -11.39
C ALA A 86 -18.49 -16.38 -11.21
N ALA A 87 -19.47 -16.87 -11.97
CA ALA A 87 -19.89 -18.27 -11.93
C ALA A 87 -18.79 -19.25 -12.41
N GLY A 88 -17.82 -18.75 -13.19
CA GLY A 88 -16.64 -19.52 -13.61
C GLY A 88 -15.52 -19.62 -12.56
N LEU A 89 -15.63 -18.90 -11.44
CA LEU A 89 -14.58 -18.92 -10.40
C LEU A 89 -14.57 -20.25 -9.65
N GLY A 90 -13.40 -20.87 -9.60
CA GLY A 90 -13.13 -22.00 -8.73
C GLY A 90 -13.24 -21.67 -7.23
N PRO A 91 -13.03 -22.63 -6.33
CA PRO A 91 -13.02 -22.37 -4.89
C PRO A 91 -11.89 -21.41 -4.52
N ALA A 92 -12.10 -20.63 -3.45
CA ALA A 92 -11.03 -19.81 -2.88
C ALA A 92 -9.90 -20.70 -2.35
N PRO A 93 -8.68 -20.19 -2.24
CA PRO A 93 -7.57 -20.92 -1.61
C PRO A 93 -7.95 -21.42 -0.23
N ALA A 94 -7.68 -22.70 0.04
CA ALA A 94 -8.07 -23.34 1.29
C ALA A 94 -7.13 -23.06 2.47
N SER A 95 -5.92 -22.53 2.19
CA SER A 95 -4.88 -22.28 3.20
C SER A 95 -4.28 -20.90 3.04
N GLY A 96 -4.04 -20.23 4.17
CA GLY A 96 -3.29 -18.98 4.26
C GLY A 96 -1.78 -19.17 4.47
N ASP A 97 -1.25 -20.40 4.33
CA ASP A 97 0.15 -20.72 4.62
C ASP A 97 1.05 -20.70 3.38
N GLU A 98 0.46 -20.58 2.20
CA GLU A 98 1.23 -20.45 0.97
C GLU A 98 1.72 -19.02 0.77
N VAL A 99 2.89 -18.86 0.11
CA VAL A 99 3.40 -17.53 -0.25
C VAL A 99 2.45 -16.86 -1.24
N ARG A 100 1.95 -15.69 -0.85
CA ARG A 100 1.00 -14.88 -1.65
C ARG A 100 1.52 -13.48 -1.92
N TRP A 101 2.55 -13.02 -1.20
CA TRP A 101 3.07 -11.68 -1.29
C TRP A 101 4.60 -11.69 -1.34
N ILE A 102 5.16 -10.86 -2.20
CA ILE A 102 6.60 -10.63 -2.28
C ILE A 102 6.83 -9.13 -2.19
N TYR A 103 7.59 -8.68 -1.19
CA TYR A 103 8.01 -7.29 -1.04
C TYR A 103 9.51 -7.18 -1.16
N PHE A 104 9.98 -6.33 -2.08
CA PHE A 104 11.41 -6.09 -2.23
C PHE A 104 11.90 -5.05 -1.23
N THR A 105 12.98 -5.37 -0.51
CA THR A 105 13.67 -4.41 0.34
C THR A 105 14.60 -3.56 -0.51
N SER A 106 14.75 -2.27 -0.14
CA SER A 106 15.77 -1.40 -0.71
C SER A 106 17.15 -1.88 -0.26
N GLY A 107 17.82 -2.68 -1.08
CA GLY A 107 19.21 -3.09 -0.83
C GLY A 107 20.15 -1.90 -1.06
N THR A 108 20.85 -1.45 -0.02
CA THR A 108 21.84 -0.38 -0.13
C THR A 108 23.18 -0.85 -0.71
N THR A 109 23.44 -2.17 -0.71
CA THR A 109 24.76 -2.76 -1.05
C THR A 109 24.68 -3.98 -1.98
N SER A 110 23.49 -4.47 -2.32
CA SER A 110 23.28 -5.66 -3.17
C SER A 110 21.92 -5.57 -3.87
N ASP A 111 21.65 -6.51 -4.78
CA ASP A 111 20.34 -6.62 -5.40
C ASP A 111 19.21 -6.65 -4.37
N PRO A 112 18.04 -6.07 -4.66
CA PRO A 112 16.89 -6.08 -3.78
C PRO A 112 16.50 -7.51 -3.40
N LYS A 113 16.21 -7.75 -2.10
CA LYS A 113 15.78 -9.06 -1.61
C LYS A 113 14.26 -9.12 -1.55
N GLY A 114 13.67 -10.14 -2.17
CA GLY A 114 12.24 -10.39 -2.10
C GLY A 114 11.87 -11.10 -0.81
N VAL A 115 11.25 -10.38 0.12
CA VAL A 115 10.68 -10.94 1.36
C VAL A 115 9.36 -11.61 1.03
N ARG A 116 9.20 -12.86 1.40
CA ARG A 116 8.02 -13.66 1.14
C ARG A 116 7.08 -13.63 2.32
N HIS A 117 5.81 -13.32 2.07
CA HIS A 117 4.75 -13.36 3.07
C HIS A 117 3.64 -14.31 2.66
N THR A 118 3.02 -14.92 3.65
CA THR A 118 1.77 -15.66 3.54
C THR A 118 0.63 -14.78 4.05
N ASP A 119 -0.61 -15.09 3.71
CA ASP A 119 -1.75 -14.37 4.29
C ASP A 119 -1.74 -14.48 5.82
N ARG A 120 -1.35 -15.64 6.36
CA ARG A 120 -1.21 -15.84 7.81
C ARG A 120 -0.20 -14.88 8.43
N THR A 121 0.96 -14.64 7.81
CA THR A 121 1.97 -13.73 8.38
C THR A 121 1.49 -12.28 8.37
N LEU A 122 0.78 -11.84 7.33
CA LEU A 122 0.19 -10.50 7.27
C LEU A 122 -0.94 -10.33 8.28
N ILE A 123 -1.86 -11.29 8.36
CA ILE A 123 -2.95 -11.26 9.34
C ILE A 123 -2.41 -11.26 10.78
N THR A 124 -1.32 -11.98 11.04
CA THR A 124 -0.68 -11.97 12.38
C THR A 124 -0.11 -10.59 12.72
N GLY A 125 0.54 -9.93 11.75
CA GLY A 125 1.02 -8.55 11.89
C GLY A 125 -0.14 -7.57 12.15
N ALA A 126 -1.20 -7.68 11.35
CA ALA A 126 -2.42 -6.90 11.49
C ALA A 126 -3.08 -7.07 12.88
N TRP A 127 -3.15 -8.28 13.39
CA TRP A 127 -3.63 -8.59 14.74
C TRP A 127 -2.79 -7.91 15.83
N GLY A 128 -1.46 -7.98 15.68
CA GLY A 128 -0.54 -7.33 16.60
C GLY A 128 -0.75 -5.82 16.63
N MET A 129 -0.93 -5.20 15.46
CA MET A 129 -1.19 -3.76 15.35
C MET A 129 -2.55 -3.39 15.96
N ALA A 130 -3.61 -4.16 15.65
CA ALA A 130 -4.95 -3.94 16.21
C ALA A 130 -4.94 -3.96 17.74
N ALA A 131 -4.26 -4.95 18.32
CA ALA A 131 -4.14 -5.08 19.77
C ALA A 131 -3.29 -3.98 20.40
N ALA A 132 -2.16 -3.61 19.77
CA ALA A 132 -1.26 -2.59 20.30
C ALA A 132 -1.87 -1.19 20.35
N LEU A 133 -2.75 -0.88 19.40
CA LEU A 133 -3.41 0.43 19.28
C LEU A 133 -4.86 0.41 19.82
N ASP A 134 -5.31 -0.71 20.37
CA ASP A 134 -6.70 -0.88 20.82
C ASP A 134 -7.71 -0.35 19.80
N MET A 135 -7.58 -0.84 18.53
CA MET A 135 -8.40 -0.35 17.44
C MET A 135 -9.84 -0.85 17.55
N GLN A 136 -10.78 0.06 17.39
CA GLN A 136 -12.22 -0.17 17.59
C GLN A 136 -13.00 0.04 16.29
N PRO A 137 -14.21 -0.53 16.14
CA PRO A 137 -15.03 -0.37 14.93
C PRO A 137 -15.45 1.08 14.64
N ASP A 138 -15.49 1.96 15.63
CA ASP A 138 -15.82 3.37 15.50
C ASP A 138 -14.60 4.28 15.25
N ASP A 139 -13.40 3.72 15.17
CA ASP A 139 -12.23 4.44 14.72
C ASP A 139 -12.36 4.80 13.23
N VAL A 140 -11.68 5.86 12.83
CA VAL A 140 -11.50 6.24 11.43
C VAL A 140 -10.01 6.33 11.14
N GLY A 141 -9.54 5.42 10.32
CA GLY A 141 -8.13 5.33 9.94
C GLY A 141 -7.75 6.23 8.78
N SER A 142 -6.45 6.32 8.51
CA SER A 142 -5.91 6.97 7.32
C SER A 142 -4.94 6.06 6.57
N ILE A 143 -5.04 6.01 5.24
CA ILE A 143 -4.09 5.34 4.36
C ILE A 143 -3.46 6.39 3.46
N ALA A 144 -2.44 7.08 3.99
CA ALA A 144 -1.66 8.10 3.29
C ALA A 144 -0.31 7.57 2.78
N PHE A 145 0.23 6.55 3.42
CA PHE A 145 1.42 5.83 2.96
C PHE A 145 1.06 4.89 1.80
N PRO A 146 2.01 4.57 0.91
CA PRO A 146 1.73 3.74 -0.25
C PRO A 146 1.23 2.33 0.15
N PHE A 147 0.09 1.91 -0.40
CA PHE A 147 -0.42 0.54 -0.24
C PHE A 147 0.61 -0.52 -0.72
N ALA A 148 1.41 -0.17 -1.71
CA ALA A 148 2.48 -1.02 -2.20
C ALA A 148 3.67 -1.19 -1.22
N HIS A 149 3.70 -0.50 -0.08
CA HIS A 149 4.59 -0.78 1.04
C HIS A 149 3.96 -1.85 1.93
N ILE A 150 4.78 -2.65 2.64
CA ILE A 150 4.28 -3.71 3.54
C ILE A 150 3.28 -3.22 4.59
N ALA A 151 3.40 -1.98 5.03
CA ALA A 151 2.43 -1.36 5.92
C ALA A 151 1.01 -1.27 5.32
N GLY A 152 0.88 -1.24 3.99
CA GLY A 152 -0.42 -1.19 3.32
C GLY A 152 -1.31 -2.38 3.62
N PRO A 153 -0.92 -3.61 3.23
CA PRO A 153 -1.71 -4.81 3.51
C PRO A 153 -1.84 -5.10 5.01
N ASP A 154 -0.81 -4.81 5.83
CA ASP A 154 -0.91 -4.96 7.29
C ASP A 154 -1.99 -4.05 7.87
N TYR A 155 -2.00 -2.77 7.50
CA TYR A 155 -3.02 -1.82 7.96
C TYR A 155 -4.41 -2.17 7.44
N PHE A 156 -4.49 -2.61 6.18
CA PHE A 156 -5.74 -3.03 5.58
C PHE A 156 -6.30 -4.30 6.23
N GLY A 157 -5.42 -5.26 6.56
CA GLY A 157 -5.78 -6.43 7.37
C GLY A 157 -6.29 -6.03 8.75
N THR A 158 -5.65 -5.05 9.39
CA THR A 158 -6.07 -4.48 10.67
C THR A 158 -7.47 -3.86 10.57
N MET A 159 -7.73 -3.09 9.52
CA MET A 159 -9.03 -2.47 9.23
C MET A 159 -10.13 -3.53 9.10
N LEU A 160 -9.88 -4.60 8.34
CA LEU A 160 -10.86 -5.69 8.17
C LEU A 160 -11.10 -6.45 9.47
N LEU A 161 -10.07 -6.70 10.27
CA LEU A 161 -10.16 -7.43 11.55
C LEU A 161 -10.90 -6.62 12.61
N SER A 162 -10.68 -5.31 12.67
CA SER A 162 -11.25 -4.43 13.69
C SER A 162 -12.56 -3.77 13.26
N GLY A 163 -12.88 -3.79 11.95
CA GLY A 163 -14.16 -3.29 11.42
C GLY A 163 -14.26 -1.77 11.29
N PHE A 164 -13.14 -1.03 11.38
CA PHE A 164 -13.14 0.43 11.20
C PHE A 164 -13.05 0.83 9.72
N GLY A 165 -13.52 2.05 9.39
CA GLY A 165 -13.36 2.67 8.08
C GLY A 165 -12.06 3.46 7.96
N ALA A 166 -11.61 3.77 6.74
CA ALA A 166 -10.41 4.56 6.54
C ALA A 166 -10.55 5.59 5.39
N VAL A 167 -9.89 6.73 5.55
CA VAL A 167 -9.73 7.74 4.50
C VAL A 167 -8.51 7.36 3.65
N LEU A 168 -8.76 7.09 2.38
CA LEU A 168 -7.72 6.74 1.40
C LEU A 168 -7.21 7.99 0.70
N VAL A 169 -5.90 8.22 0.76
CA VAL A 169 -5.23 9.34 0.08
C VAL A 169 -4.42 8.79 -1.10
N GLU A 170 -4.83 9.14 -2.31
CA GLU A 170 -4.22 8.63 -3.55
C GLU A 170 -2.75 9.02 -3.69
N ALA A 171 -2.48 10.32 -3.48
CA ALA A 171 -1.13 10.87 -3.46
C ALA A 171 -1.01 11.82 -2.27
N PHE A 172 0.01 11.60 -1.44
CA PHE A 172 0.15 12.38 -0.23
C PHE A 172 0.64 13.80 -0.52
N ALA A 173 -0.24 14.78 -0.25
CA ALA A 173 0.08 16.19 -0.18
C ALA A 173 -0.37 16.70 1.20
N PRO A 174 0.54 17.18 2.07
CA PRO A 174 0.26 17.39 3.51
C PRO A 174 -1.00 18.20 3.79
N ALA A 175 -1.14 19.36 3.19
CA ALA A 175 -2.28 20.26 3.44
C ALA A 175 -3.63 19.64 3.05
N SER A 176 -3.72 19.02 1.87
CA SER A 176 -4.97 18.39 1.42
C SER A 176 -5.28 17.11 2.17
N ALA A 177 -4.26 16.33 2.55
CA ALA A 177 -4.44 15.12 3.34
C ALA A 177 -4.99 15.46 4.73
N VAL A 178 -4.38 16.43 5.42
CA VAL A 178 -4.84 16.92 6.74
C VAL A 178 -6.27 17.45 6.67
N ALA A 179 -6.60 18.24 5.64
CA ALA A 179 -7.97 18.75 5.45
C ALA A 179 -8.98 17.60 5.25
N ALA A 180 -8.62 16.58 4.47
CA ALA A 180 -9.46 15.40 4.28
C ALA A 180 -9.62 14.60 5.58
N PHE A 181 -8.57 14.47 6.38
CA PHE A 181 -8.61 13.76 7.66
C PHE A 181 -9.51 14.48 8.67
N ALA A 182 -9.36 15.80 8.80
CA ALA A 182 -10.20 16.61 9.67
C ALA A 182 -11.69 16.55 9.25
N ALA A 183 -11.97 16.67 7.94
CA ALA A 183 -13.32 16.64 7.41
C ALA A 183 -14.03 15.28 7.59
N ASN A 184 -13.27 14.19 7.69
CA ASN A 184 -13.82 12.84 7.85
C ASN A 184 -13.63 12.27 9.26
N GLY A 185 -13.23 13.09 10.25
CA GLY A 185 -13.13 12.68 11.64
C GLY A 185 -12.09 11.59 11.88
N VAL A 186 -10.94 11.64 11.19
CA VAL A 186 -9.88 10.65 11.35
C VAL A 186 -9.39 10.61 12.80
N THR A 187 -9.39 9.42 13.39
CA THR A 187 -8.93 9.17 14.77
C THR A 187 -7.53 8.57 14.81
N MET A 188 -7.06 8.00 13.69
CA MET A 188 -5.79 7.29 13.63
C MET A 188 -4.98 7.71 12.40
N VAL A 189 -3.72 8.11 12.63
CA VAL A 189 -2.75 8.31 11.54
C VAL A 189 -1.55 7.40 11.71
N GLY A 190 -0.95 7.04 10.57
CA GLY A 190 0.25 6.21 10.54
C GLY A 190 1.24 6.67 9.48
N GLY A 191 2.49 6.23 9.63
CA GLY A 191 3.51 6.50 8.63
C GLY A 191 4.93 6.40 9.19
N SER A 192 5.89 6.77 8.36
CA SER A 192 7.27 6.93 8.81
C SER A 192 7.48 8.30 9.45
N THR A 193 8.64 8.50 10.05
CA THR A 193 9.07 9.81 10.61
C THR A 193 8.84 10.97 9.65
N ALA A 194 9.03 10.77 8.34
CA ALA A 194 8.82 11.82 7.34
C ALA A 194 7.35 12.28 7.28
N PHE A 195 6.37 11.39 7.45
CA PHE A 195 4.96 11.78 7.52
C PHE A 195 4.68 12.65 8.74
N TYR A 196 5.20 12.27 9.89
CA TYR A 196 5.03 13.07 11.12
C TYR A 196 5.67 14.45 11.01
N GLN A 197 6.86 14.54 10.42
CA GLN A 197 7.48 15.86 10.15
C GLN A 197 6.57 16.74 9.27
N MET A 198 5.91 16.15 8.27
CA MET A 198 5.00 16.89 7.39
C MET A 198 3.70 17.28 8.11
N TYR A 199 3.13 16.41 8.96
CA TYR A 199 1.97 16.77 9.80
C TYR A 199 2.31 17.88 10.78
N LEU A 200 3.44 17.80 11.46
CA LEU A 200 3.91 18.84 12.38
C LEU A 200 4.19 20.16 11.66
N ALA A 201 4.71 20.11 10.42
CA ALA A 201 4.89 21.32 9.61
C ALA A 201 3.56 22.00 9.28
N GLU A 202 2.49 21.24 9.05
CA GLU A 202 1.14 21.79 8.89
C GLU A 202 0.61 22.35 10.23
N GLN A 203 0.78 21.63 11.35
CA GLN A 203 0.35 22.08 12.68
C GLN A 203 1.03 23.38 13.11
N ARG A 204 2.30 23.55 12.78
CA ARG A 204 3.05 24.77 13.14
C ARG A 204 2.58 26.04 12.39
N LYS A 205 1.75 25.93 11.37
CA LYS A 205 1.14 27.09 10.69
C LYS A 205 0.08 27.75 11.53
N ASP A 206 -0.65 26.96 12.33
CA ASP A 206 -1.57 27.42 13.38
C ASP A 206 -1.46 26.50 14.61
N PRO A 207 -0.57 26.84 15.55
CA PRO A 207 -0.35 26.03 16.74
C PRO A 207 -1.54 25.99 17.70
N ALA A 208 -2.48 26.94 17.57
CA ALA A 208 -3.62 27.05 18.49
C ALA A 208 -4.77 26.12 18.12
N THR A 209 -4.86 25.69 16.85
CA THR A 209 -5.97 24.88 16.33
C THR A 209 -5.45 23.49 15.91
N PRO A 210 -5.89 22.41 16.56
CA PRO A 210 -5.50 21.05 16.11
C PRO A 210 -5.87 20.81 14.66
N ILE A 211 -4.91 20.39 13.83
CA ILE A 211 -5.14 20.14 12.41
C ILE A 211 -6.03 18.91 12.16
N ILE A 212 -6.06 17.95 13.08
CA ILE A 212 -6.94 16.78 13.08
C ILE A 212 -7.56 16.66 14.47
N PRO A 213 -8.68 17.35 14.75
CA PRO A 213 -9.21 17.49 16.11
C PRO A 213 -9.63 16.17 16.77
N THR A 214 -9.91 15.15 15.97
CA THR A 214 -10.35 13.81 16.40
C THR A 214 -9.21 12.81 16.61
N LEU A 215 -7.97 13.20 16.27
CA LEU A 215 -6.80 12.32 16.36
C LEU A 215 -6.52 11.89 17.81
N CYS A 216 -6.45 10.58 18.03
CA CYS A 216 -6.16 10.00 19.34
C CYS A 216 -5.19 8.80 19.30
N LYS A 217 -4.91 8.28 18.10
CA LYS A 217 -3.99 7.15 17.92
C LYS A 217 -2.98 7.44 16.82
N VAL A 218 -1.72 7.15 17.09
CA VAL A 218 -0.63 7.33 16.13
C VAL A 218 0.21 6.06 16.07
N SER A 219 0.66 5.70 14.87
CA SER A 219 1.56 4.56 14.66
C SER A 219 2.69 4.93 13.73
N GLY A 220 3.89 4.49 14.04
CA GLY A 220 5.07 4.79 13.23
C GLY A 220 5.93 3.57 12.99
N GLY A 221 6.58 3.53 11.83
CA GLY A 221 7.49 2.44 11.47
C GLY A 221 8.35 2.77 10.26
N GLY A 222 9.26 1.84 9.94
CA GLY A 222 10.13 1.93 8.77
C GLY A 222 11.34 2.85 8.91
N ALA A 223 11.38 3.73 9.91
CA ALA A 223 12.51 4.60 10.23
C ALA A 223 12.55 4.90 11.74
N PRO A 224 13.71 5.19 12.32
CA PRO A 224 13.80 5.67 13.70
C PRO A 224 13.00 6.95 13.89
N MET A 225 12.29 7.05 15.02
CA MET A 225 11.60 8.28 15.44
C MET A 225 12.50 9.04 16.40
N PRO A 226 13.02 10.23 16.04
CA PRO A 226 13.76 11.07 16.97
C PRO A 226 12.89 11.47 18.17
N PRO A 227 13.46 11.56 19.39
CA PRO A 227 12.71 11.94 20.58
C PRO A 227 11.93 13.26 20.42
N GLU A 228 12.53 14.24 19.75
CA GLU A 228 11.95 15.56 19.53
C GLU A 228 10.64 15.49 18.71
N ILE A 229 10.58 14.59 17.75
CA ILE A 229 9.36 14.35 16.95
C ILE A 229 8.33 13.60 17.78
N TYR A 230 8.77 12.62 18.56
CA TYR A 230 7.90 11.85 19.42
C TYR A 230 7.20 12.73 20.49
N ASP A 231 7.94 13.66 21.07
CA ASP A 231 7.43 14.56 22.11
C ASP A 231 6.48 15.64 21.56
N GLU A 232 6.56 15.95 20.25
CA GLU A 232 5.74 16.96 19.59
C GLU A 232 4.46 16.39 18.96
N VAL A 233 4.41 15.07 18.65
CA VAL A 233 3.22 14.38 18.10
C VAL A 233 2.21 14.07 19.20
#